data_1819e4a84bafb3aa56c0baf41c779d84
#
_entry.id   1819e4a84bafb3aa56c0baf41c779d84
#
_cell.length_a   1.000
_cell.length_b   1.000
_cell.length_c   1.000
_cell.angle_alpha   90.00
_cell.angle_beta   90.00
_cell.angle_gamma   90.00
#
_symmetry.space_group_name_H-M   'P 1'
#
loop_
_entity.id
_entity.type
_entity.pdbx_description
1 polymer ?
#
loop_
_entity_poly.entity_id
_entity_poly.type
_entity_poly.pdbx_seq_one_letter_code
_entity_poly.pdbx_strand_id
1 'polypeptide(L)'
;VRGLPVYQTLEDQYSDRSWVSQSDTHEILTFIDEEKGEEEGHTTLSKFANYDMTDSTSLANFFRRPVRIDQFTWLEADVRGVFRTIYPWNLWATNAAVQNKLNNYAFMRGDMHVKVVINCTPFYYGRMIMNYRPRLDKPNTIVAGTANQELILHSQRSHIWLDPATSSGGTLKLPFLIQSNLQRLSLASELSNMGELVFSIFSPLRNAQGLGG
;
A
#
# COMPACT_ATOMS: atom_id res chain seq x y z
N VAL A 1 -2.57 7.87 39.91
CA VAL A 1 -1.22 8.10 39.43
C VAL A 1 -0.47 6.78 39.39
N ARG A 2 -0.81 5.92 38.45
CA ARG A 2 -0.03 4.69 38.21
C ARG A 2 -0.27 4.27 36.77
N GLY A 3 0.74 4.41 35.95
CA GLY A 3 0.65 3.85 34.60
C GLY A 3 1.46 4.53 33.50
N LEU A 4 2.58 5.14 33.81
CA LEU A 4 3.34 5.85 32.80
C LEU A 4 4.81 5.45 32.58
N PRO A 5 5.35 4.42 33.20
CA PRO A 5 6.74 4.05 32.88
C PRO A 5 6.89 3.05 31.73
N VAL A 6 5.79 2.39 31.29
CA VAL A 6 5.95 1.26 30.35
C VAL A 6 6.35 1.69 28.95
N TYR A 7 5.96 2.88 28.50
CA TYR A 7 6.33 3.37 27.18
C TYR A 7 7.76 3.93 27.11
N GLN A 8 8.21 4.57 28.21
CA GLN A 8 9.58 5.07 28.28
C GLN A 8 10.62 3.94 28.36
N THR A 9 10.28 2.85 29.07
CA THR A 9 11.18 1.69 29.15
C THR A 9 11.32 0.94 27.84
N LEU A 10 10.33 1.00 26.94
CA LEU A 10 10.41 0.37 25.61
C LEU A 10 11.23 1.21 24.63
N GLU A 11 11.15 2.52 24.71
CA GLU A 11 11.98 3.41 23.89
C GLU A 11 13.44 3.38 24.34
N ASP A 12 13.67 3.38 25.65
CA ASP A 12 15.01 3.27 26.21
C ASP A 12 15.68 1.92 25.89
N GLN A 13 14.92 0.83 25.90
CA GLN A 13 15.44 -0.48 25.49
C GLN A 13 15.73 -0.57 24.00
N TYR A 14 14.99 0.17 23.17
CA TYR A 14 15.23 0.18 21.73
C TYR A 14 16.42 1.08 21.36
N SER A 15 16.61 2.18 22.05
CA SER A 15 17.78 3.05 21.88
C SER A 15 19.04 2.38 22.38
N ASP A 16 18.99 1.69 23.52
CA ASP A 16 20.13 0.97 24.07
C ASP A 16 20.58 -0.19 23.17
N ARG A 17 19.65 -0.90 22.53
CA ARG A 17 20.04 -1.95 21.58
C ARG A 17 20.71 -1.43 20.33
N SER A 18 20.31 -0.26 19.85
CA SER A 18 21.00 0.36 18.72
C SER A 18 22.39 0.88 19.07
N TRP A 19 22.56 1.30 20.31
CA TRP A 19 23.86 1.73 20.84
C TRP A 19 24.80 0.56 21.08
N VAL A 20 24.32 -0.50 21.67
CA VAL A 20 25.12 -1.71 21.93
C VAL A 20 25.60 -2.33 20.62
N SER A 21 24.79 -2.33 19.58
CA SER A 21 25.23 -2.85 18.28
C SER A 21 26.28 -1.96 17.60
N GLN A 22 26.31 -0.66 17.90
CA GLN A 22 27.34 0.24 17.37
C GLN A 22 28.64 0.18 18.17
N SER A 23 28.58 -0.02 19.49
CA SER A 23 29.78 -0.19 20.31
C SER A 23 30.46 -1.52 20.07
N ASP A 24 29.69 -2.59 19.89
CA ASP A 24 30.24 -3.91 19.56
C ASP A 24 31.03 -3.91 18.25
N THR A 25 30.59 -3.10 17.28
CA THR A 25 31.35 -2.97 16.03
C THR A 25 32.63 -2.19 16.16
N HIS A 26 32.74 -1.31 17.17
CA HIS A 26 33.97 -0.57 17.44
C HIS A 26 35.00 -1.42 18.19
N GLU A 27 34.56 -2.24 19.11
CA GLU A 27 35.44 -3.15 19.84
C GLU A 27 36.08 -4.20 18.95
N ILE A 28 35.35 -4.71 17.96
CA ILE A 28 35.88 -5.65 16.98
C ILE A 28 36.94 -5.00 16.10
N LEU A 29 36.84 -3.71 15.80
CA LEU A 29 37.83 -3.00 15.00
C LEU A 29 39.11 -2.74 15.75
N THR A 30 39.07 -2.51 17.06
CA THR A 30 40.26 -2.32 17.90
C THR A 30 41.08 -3.59 18.08
N PHE A 31 40.44 -4.74 18.07
CA PHE A 31 41.12 -6.04 18.12
C PHE A 31 41.92 -6.35 16.87
N ILE A 32 41.55 -5.80 15.77
CA ILE A 32 42.13 -6.08 14.45
C ILE A 32 43.39 -5.21 14.23
N ASP A 33 43.44 -4.05 14.84
CA ASP A 33 44.55 -3.13 14.71
C ASP A 33 45.90 -3.66 15.25
N GLU A 34 45.86 -4.60 16.17
CA GLU A 34 47.08 -5.19 16.69
C GLU A 34 47.69 -6.25 15.79
N GLU A 35 46.88 -6.83 14.88
CA GLU A 35 47.30 -7.99 14.07
C GLU A 35 47.41 -7.77 12.56
N LYS A 36 47.47 -6.53 12.11
CA LYS A 36 47.76 -6.22 10.69
C LYS A 36 46.63 -6.48 9.68
N GLY A 37 46.53 -5.60 8.75
CA GLY A 37 45.58 -5.37 7.65
C GLY A 37 44.94 -6.55 6.91
N GLU A 38 45.27 -7.81 7.17
CA GLU A 38 44.59 -8.95 6.59
C GLU A 38 43.25 -9.26 7.28
N GLU A 39 43.12 -8.99 8.57
CA GLU A 39 41.88 -9.20 9.31
C GLU A 39 40.88 -8.06 9.11
N GLU A 40 41.35 -6.84 8.82
CA GLU A 40 40.48 -5.73 8.44
C GLU A 40 39.68 -6.04 7.14
N GLY A 41 40.33 -6.69 6.18
CA GLY A 41 39.68 -7.11 4.94
C GLY A 41 38.55 -8.11 5.17
N HIS A 42 38.72 -9.02 6.10
CA HIS A 42 37.68 -10.03 6.42
C HIS A 42 36.48 -9.43 7.15
N THR A 43 36.69 -8.50 8.06
CA THR A 43 35.61 -7.84 8.81
C THR A 43 34.80 -6.89 7.92
N THR A 44 35.44 -6.18 7.02
CA THR A 44 34.73 -5.36 6.03
C THR A 44 33.92 -6.21 5.05
N LEU A 45 34.45 -7.32 4.58
CA LEU A 45 33.71 -8.24 3.71
C LEU A 45 32.54 -8.91 4.43
N SER A 46 32.68 -9.28 5.68
CA SER A 46 31.58 -9.84 6.46
C SER A 46 30.48 -8.80 6.76
N LYS A 47 30.84 -7.54 6.96
CA LYS A 47 29.87 -6.44 7.09
C LYS A 47 29.12 -6.19 5.79
N PHE A 48 29.79 -6.19 4.66
CA PHE A 48 29.12 -6.08 3.35
C PHE A 48 28.26 -7.29 3.05
N ALA A 49 28.70 -8.49 3.33
CA ALA A 49 27.93 -9.70 3.15
C ALA A 49 26.68 -9.77 4.06
N ASN A 50 26.79 -9.32 5.31
CA ASN A 50 25.67 -9.26 6.23
C ASN A 50 24.70 -8.10 5.94
N TYR A 51 25.18 -7.00 5.41
CA TYR A 51 24.35 -5.85 5.09
C TYR A 51 23.36 -6.15 3.94
N ASP A 52 23.79 -6.90 2.93
CA ASP A 52 22.94 -7.18 1.76
C ASP A 52 21.96 -8.35 1.95
N MET A 53 22.28 -9.30 2.83
CA MET A 53 21.49 -10.53 2.92
C MET A 53 20.27 -10.45 3.82
N THR A 54 20.26 -9.60 4.82
CA THR A 54 19.18 -9.58 5.82
C THR A 54 18.01 -8.69 5.43
N ASP A 55 18.24 -7.57 4.76
CA ASP A 55 17.17 -6.62 4.43
C ASP A 55 16.49 -6.88 3.08
N SER A 56 17.22 -7.35 2.08
CA SER A 56 16.66 -7.58 0.75
C SER A 56 15.83 -8.86 0.65
N THR A 57 16.06 -9.85 1.51
CA THR A 57 15.36 -11.14 1.54
C THR A 57 14.11 -11.14 2.41
N SER A 58 13.93 -10.16 3.28
CA SER A 58 12.74 -10.08 4.12
C SER A 58 11.49 -9.83 3.28
N LEU A 59 10.51 -10.74 3.38
CA LEU A 59 9.20 -10.59 2.74
C LEU A 59 8.48 -9.32 3.21
N ALA A 60 8.62 -8.97 4.47
CA ALA A 60 8.01 -7.75 5.02
C ALA A 60 8.53 -6.50 4.32
N ASN A 61 9.83 -6.41 4.09
CA ASN A 61 10.45 -5.29 3.39
C ASN A 61 10.09 -5.28 1.90
N PHE A 62 9.99 -6.46 1.28
CA PHE A 62 9.55 -6.56 -0.10
C PHE A 62 8.11 -6.05 -0.27
N PHE A 63 7.17 -6.50 0.57
CA PHE A 63 5.76 -6.12 0.46
C PHE A 63 5.44 -4.70 0.93
N ARG A 64 6.36 -4.02 1.62
CA ARG A 64 6.26 -2.58 1.91
C ARG A 64 6.51 -1.71 0.68
N ARG A 65 7.16 -2.24 -0.35
CA ARG A 65 7.43 -1.50 -1.58
C ARG A 65 6.14 -1.33 -2.38
N PRO A 66 5.84 -0.13 -2.86
CA PRO A 66 4.64 0.10 -3.66
C PRO A 66 4.77 -0.59 -5.03
N VAL A 67 3.70 -1.26 -5.43
CA VAL A 67 3.58 -1.89 -6.75
C VAL A 67 2.44 -1.20 -7.48
N ARG A 68 2.69 -0.77 -8.72
CA ARG A 68 1.63 -0.19 -9.55
C ARG A 68 0.70 -1.30 -10.03
N ILE A 69 -0.56 -1.21 -9.64
CA ILE A 69 -1.60 -2.21 -9.99
C ILE A 69 -2.48 -1.77 -11.14
N ASP A 70 -2.67 -0.46 -11.34
CA ASP A 70 -3.50 0.07 -12.42
C ASP A 70 -3.09 1.49 -12.80
N GLN A 71 -3.54 1.93 -13.98
CA GLN A 71 -3.41 3.28 -14.48
C GLN A 71 -4.56 3.60 -15.42
N PHE A 72 -5.13 4.78 -15.30
CA PHE A 72 -6.21 5.25 -16.16
C PHE A 72 -6.13 6.77 -16.36
N THR A 73 -6.81 7.25 -17.38
CA THR A 73 -6.92 8.68 -17.68
C THR A 73 -8.36 9.12 -17.41
N TRP A 74 -8.51 10.24 -16.72
CA TRP A 74 -9.78 10.89 -16.51
C TRP A 74 -9.92 12.04 -17.50
N LEU A 75 -10.96 11.98 -18.36
CA LEU A 75 -11.20 12.91 -19.45
C LEU A 75 -12.36 13.87 -19.10
N GLU A 76 -12.42 15.00 -19.79
CA GLU A 76 -13.54 15.95 -19.66
C GLU A 76 -14.86 15.39 -20.19
N ALA A 77 -14.77 14.42 -21.09
CA ALA A 77 -15.94 13.71 -21.65
C ALA A 77 -16.59 12.73 -20.66
N ASP A 78 -15.86 12.38 -19.58
CA ASP A 78 -16.37 11.42 -18.62
C ASP A 78 -17.50 12.02 -17.78
N VAL A 79 -18.60 11.29 -17.73
CA VAL A 79 -19.83 11.73 -17.08
C VAL A 79 -19.89 11.32 -15.61
N ARG A 80 -20.76 11.99 -14.87
CA ARG A 80 -21.04 11.67 -13.47
C ARG A 80 -21.56 10.22 -13.31
N GLY A 81 -21.05 9.52 -12.31
CA GLY A 81 -21.41 8.13 -11.98
C GLY A 81 -20.18 7.25 -11.76
N VAL A 82 -20.39 5.95 -11.81
CA VAL A 82 -19.29 4.99 -11.71
C VAL A 82 -18.43 5.09 -12.95
N PHE A 83 -17.16 5.38 -12.72
CA PHE A 83 -16.15 5.56 -13.76
C PHE A 83 -15.36 4.28 -14.01
N ARG A 84 -14.86 3.68 -12.92
CA ARG A 84 -14.00 2.49 -13.00
C ARG A 84 -14.13 1.64 -11.75
N THR A 85 -14.10 0.33 -11.95
CA THR A 85 -14.02 -0.65 -10.86
C THR A 85 -12.80 -1.52 -11.06
N ILE A 86 -12.01 -1.72 -10.00
CA ILE A 86 -10.83 -2.58 -9.99
C ILE A 86 -10.85 -3.53 -8.79
N TYR A 87 -10.19 -4.68 -8.93
CA TYR A 87 -10.03 -5.69 -7.89
C TYR A 87 -8.59 -5.65 -7.37
N PRO A 88 -8.28 -4.83 -6.37
CA PRO A 88 -6.91 -4.52 -5.98
C PRO A 88 -6.13 -5.75 -5.50
N TRP A 89 -6.77 -6.65 -4.78
CA TRP A 89 -6.15 -7.87 -4.28
C TRP A 89 -5.71 -8.81 -5.40
N ASN A 90 -6.57 -8.99 -6.39
CA ASN A 90 -6.24 -9.82 -7.55
C ASN A 90 -5.15 -9.17 -8.41
N LEU A 91 -5.27 -7.88 -8.72
CA LEU A 91 -4.28 -7.16 -9.51
C LEU A 91 -2.89 -7.14 -8.85
N TRP A 92 -2.86 -7.02 -7.53
CA TRP A 92 -1.61 -7.07 -6.78
C TRP A 92 -1.01 -8.47 -6.80
N ALA A 93 -1.79 -9.52 -6.53
CA ALA A 93 -1.30 -10.90 -6.46
C ALA A 93 -0.86 -11.45 -7.83
N THR A 94 -1.47 -10.97 -8.92
CA THR A 94 -1.10 -11.36 -10.30
C THR A 94 0.05 -10.54 -10.88
N ASN A 95 0.52 -9.50 -10.17
CA ASN A 95 1.73 -8.81 -10.58
C ASN A 95 2.94 -9.75 -10.54
N ALA A 96 3.71 -9.82 -11.63
CA ALA A 96 4.79 -10.80 -11.79
C ALA A 96 5.81 -10.79 -10.64
N ALA A 97 6.20 -9.60 -10.16
CA ALA A 97 7.15 -9.48 -9.07
C ALA A 97 6.58 -10.02 -7.75
N VAL A 98 5.30 -9.73 -7.47
CA VAL A 98 4.59 -10.20 -6.28
C VAL A 98 4.35 -11.71 -6.38
N GLN A 99 3.86 -12.18 -7.52
CA GLN A 99 3.57 -13.58 -7.78
C GLN A 99 4.79 -14.45 -7.56
N ASN A 100 5.96 -14.05 -8.07
CA ASN A 100 7.21 -14.79 -7.88
C ASN A 100 7.58 -14.95 -6.39
N LYS A 101 7.23 -14.01 -5.54
CA LYS A 101 7.44 -14.12 -4.08
C LYS A 101 6.35 -14.92 -3.38
N LEU A 102 5.12 -14.89 -3.90
CA LEU A 102 3.97 -15.59 -3.32
C LEU A 102 3.87 -17.05 -3.74
N ASN A 103 4.54 -17.49 -4.82
CA ASN A 103 4.42 -18.84 -5.38
C ASN A 103 4.71 -19.98 -4.38
N ASN A 104 5.49 -19.69 -3.34
CA ASN A 104 5.83 -20.69 -2.31
C ASN A 104 4.83 -20.71 -1.13
N TYR A 105 3.79 -19.86 -1.17
CA TYR A 105 2.82 -19.72 -0.10
C TYR A 105 1.43 -20.10 -0.58
N ALA A 106 0.72 -20.90 0.20
CA ALA A 106 -0.65 -21.32 -0.11
C ALA A 106 -1.70 -20.29 0.35
N PHE A 107 -1.39 -19.56 1.43
CA PHE A 107 -2.32 -18.65 2.09
C PHE A 107 -1.65 -17.33 2.43
N MET A 108 -2.49 -16.30 2.53
CA MET A 108 -2.06 -14.98 3.00
C MET A 108 -3.06 -14.38 3.98
N ARG A 109 -2.56 -13.44 4.77
CA ARG A 109 -3.36 -12.53 5.60
C ARG A 109 -2.59 -11.22 5.74
N GLY A 110 -3.28 -10.12 5.58
CA GLY A 110 -2.69 -8.78 5.75
C GLY A 110 -3.65 -7.70 5.31
N ASP A 111 -3.37 -6.47 5.68
CA ASP A 111 -4.07 -5.29 5.19
C ASP A 111 -3.33 -4.75 3.96
N MET A 112 -4.08 -4.18 3.02
CA MET A 112 -3.50 -3.54 1.84
C MET A 112 -3.64 -2.02 1.93
N HIS A 113 -2.57 -1.31 1.62
CA HIS A 113 -2.59 0.14 1.49
C HIS A 113 -2.56 0.51 0.01
N VAL A 114 -3.61 1.15 -0.46
CA VAL A 114 -3.69 1.62 -1.85
C VAL A 114 -3.48 3.12 -1.86
N LYS A 115 -2.50 3.57 -2.63
CA LYS A 115 -2.21 4.99 -2.85
C LYS A 115 -2.57 5.35 -4.29
N VAL A 116 -3.39 6.37 -4.44
CA VAL A 116 -3.67 7.01 -5.72
C VAL A 116 -2.77 8.21 -5.87
N VAL A 117 -2.15 8.34 -7.02
CA VAL A 117 -1.36 9.51 -7.41
C VAL A 117 -2.03 10.13 -8.61
N ILE A 118 -2.34 11.41 -8.52
CA ILE A 118 -2.93 12.19 -9.61
C ILE A 118 -1.81 13.02 -10.21
N ASN A 119 -1.75 13.04 -11.53
CA ASN A 119 -0.89 13.94 -12.28
C ASN A 119 -1.79 14.81 -13.16
N CYS A 120 -1.98 16.04 -12.76
CA CYS A 120 -2.87 16.99 -13.42
C CYS A 120 -2.30 18.39 -13.31
N THR A 121 -2.64 19.25 -14.26
CA THR A 121 -2.35 20.69 -14.16
C THR A 121 -3.38 21.38 -13.25
N PRO A 122 -3.03 22.46 -12.55
CA PRO A 122 -3.92 23.14 -11.62
C PRO A 122 -5.12 23.85 -12.28
N PHE A 123 -5.16 23.88 -13.61
CA PHE A 123 -6.25 24.47 -14.38
C PHE A 123 -7.47 23.55 -14.52
N TYR A 124 -7.33 22.28 -14.16
CA TYR A 124 -8.45 21.35 -14.16
C TYR A 124 -9.11 21.29 -12.78
N TYR A 125 -10.42 21.30 -12.78
CA TYR A 125 -11.23 21.11 -11.59
C TYR A 125 -12.28 20.03 -11.81
N GLY A 126 -12.67 19.37 -10.75
CA GLY A 126 -13.60 18.26 -10.74
C GLY A 126 -13.48 17.54 -9.42
N ARG A 127 -14.29 16.53 -9.19
CA ARG A 127 -14.20 15.73 -7.97
C ARG A 127 -14.58 14.29 -8.23
N MET A 128 -13.71 13.40 -7.78
CA MET A 128 -13.90 11.95 -7.87
C MET A 128 -13.85 11.36 -6.47
N ILE A 129 -14.63 10.34 -6.21
CA ILE A 129 -14.59 9.57 -4.98
C ILE A 129 -14.05 8.17 -5.30
N MET A 130 -13.08 7.71 -4.54
CA MET A 130 -12.65 6.32 -4.54
C MET A 130 -13.12 5.67 -3.25
N ASN A 131 -13.92 4.63 -3.35
CA ASN A 131 -14.44 3.90 -2.20
C ASN A 131 -14.11 2.40 -2.30
N TYR A 132 -14.09 1.74 -1.15
CA TYR A 132 -13.82 0.31 -1.05
C TYR A 132 -15.08 -0.46 -0.66
N ARG A 133 -15.41 -1.48 -1.44
CA ARG A 133 -16.45 -2.46 -1.12
C ARG A 133 -15.80 -3.81 -0.84
N PRO A 134 -15.74 -4.24 0.43
CA PRO A 134 -15.25 -5.57 0.79
C PRO A 134 -16.29 -6.64 0.49
N ARG A 135 -15.85 -7.89 0.41
CA ARG A 135 -16.71 -9.07 0.41
C ARG A 135 -17.72 -9.11 -0.72
N LEU A 136 -17.23 -9.28 -1.94
CA LEU A 136 -18.09 -9.44 -3.13
C LEU A 136 -18.80 -10.79 -3.19
N ASP A 137 -18.41 -11.74 -2.33
CA ASP A 137 -19.09 -13.01 -2.12
C ASP A 137 -20.54 -12.86 -1.60
N LYS A 138 -20.87 -11.70 -1.04
CA LYS A 138 -22.23 -11.38 -0.59
C LYS A 138 -22.96 -10.56 -1.62
N PRO A 139 -24.21 -10.93 -1.94
CA PRO A 139 -25.01 -10.15 -2.86
C PRO A 139 -25.17 -8.72 -2.36
N ASN A 140 -25.07 -7.76 -3.26
CA ASN A 140 -25.42 -6.39 -2.94
C ASN A 140 -26.95 -6.31 -2.83
N THR A 141 -27.48 -6.30 -1.61
CA THR A 141 -28.92 -6.21 -1.35
C THR A 141 -29.49 -4.83 -1.67
N ILE A 142 -28.62 -3.88 -1.96
CA ILE A 142 -29.03 -2.54 -2.38
C ILE A 142 -29.29 -2.60 -3.87
N VAL A 143 -30.54 -2.42 -4.24
CA VAL A 143 -30.99 -2.36 -5.61
C VAL A 143 -30.18 -1.30 -6.36
N ALA A 144 -29.68 -1.64 -7.54
CA ALA A 144 -29.04 -0.68 -8.43
C ALA A 144 -29.97 0.51 -8.64
N GLY A 145 -29.60 1.62 -8.04
CA GLY A 145 -30.34 2.86 -8.09
C GLY A 145 -29.89 3.74 -9.24
N THR A 146 -30.41 4.95 -9.28
CA THR A 146 -29.88 5.97 -10.18
C THR A 146 -28.42 6.33 -9.80
N ALA A 147 -27.66 6.90 -10.72
CA ALA A 147 -26.28 7.31 -10.49
C ALA A 147 -26.10 8.16 -9.21
N ASN A 148 -27.11 8.94 -8.82
CA ASN A 148 -27.08 9.71 -7.58
C ASN A 148 -27.18 8.85 -6.32
N GLN A 149 -28.02 7.82 -6.34
CA GLN A 149 -28.14 6.88 -5.20
C GLN A 149 -26.86 6.06 -5.01
N GLU A 150 -26.22 5.67 -6.10
CA GLU A 150 -24.91 4.99 -6.05
C GLU A 150 -23.83 5.90 -5.45
N LEU A 151 -23.79 7.18 -5.82
CA LEU A 151 -22.84 8.13 -5.26
C LEU A 151 -23.04 8.34 -3.75
N ILE A 152 -24.29 8.40 -3.27
CA ILE A 152 -24.59 8.47 -1.84
C ILE A 152 -24.06 7.21 -1.13
N LEU A 153 -24.33 6.02 -1.70
CA LEU A 153 -23.83 4.78 -1.16
C LEU A 153 -22.30 4.74 -1.08
N HIS A 154 -21.64 5.20 -2.14
CA HIS A 154 -20.16 5.25 -2.20
C HIS A 154 -19.57 6.20 -1.16
N SER A 155 -20.25 7.30 -0.84
CA SER A 155 -19.81 8.24 0.19
C SER A 155 -19.99 7.71 1.62
N GLN A 156 -20.84 6.71 1.83
CA GLN A 156 -21.06 6.10 3.16
C GLN A 156 -20.06 4.96 3.47
N ARG A 157 -19.31 4.51 2.47
CA ARG A 157 -18.26 3.49 2.64
C ARG A 157 -16.94 4.16 3.00
N SER A 158 -15.95 3.34 3.37
CA SER A 158 -14.57 3.82 3.49
C SER A 158 -14.10 4.38 2.16
N HIS A 159 -13.80 5.67 2.11
CA HIS A 159 -13.52 6.39 0.87
C HIS A 159 -12.48 7.49 1.05
N ILE A 160 -11.96 7.95 -0.07
CA ILE A 160 -11.19 9.18 -0.18
C ILE A 160 -11.72 10.03 -1.33
N TRP A 161 -11.59 11.33 -1.17
CA TRP A 161 -11.86 12.29 -2.24
C TRP A 161 -10.58 12.57 -3.03
N LEU A 162 -10.72 12.63 -4.33
CA LEU A 162 -9.66 12.92 -5.28
C LEU A 162 -9.98 14.23 -5.98
N ASP A 163 -9.05 15.16 -5.89
CA ASP A 163 -9.16 16.50 -6.45
C ASP A 163 -8.01 16.73 -7.44
N PRO A 164 -8.28 16.91 -8.73
CA PRO A 164 -7.25 17.13 -9.73
C PRO A 164 -6.50 18.46 -9.55
N ALA A 165 -7.16 19.51 -9.07
CA ALA A 165 -6.53 20.82 -8.90
C ALA A 165 -5.36 20.80 -7.91
N THR A 166 -5.45 19.97 -6.88
CA THR A 166 -4.38 19.84 -5.87
C THR A 166 -3.32 18.83 -6.27
N SER A 167 -3.59 17.98 -7.26
CA SER A 167 -2.73 16.85 -7.68
C SER A 167 -2.23 15.96 -6.50
N SER A 168 -2.94 15.97 -5.39
CA SER A 168 -2.45 15.37 -4.14
C SER A 168 -2.75 13.86 -4.03
N GLY A 169 -3.74 13.37 -4.76
CA GLY A 169 -4.16 11.99 -4.62
C GLY A 169 -4.61 11.64 -3.18
N GLY A 170 -4.45 10.38 -2.79
CA GLY A 170 -4.80 9.94 -1.45
C GLY A 170 -4.43 8.49 -1.18
N THR A 171 -4.50 8.08 0.08
CA THR A 171 -4.22 6.71 0.51
C THR A 171 -5.42 6.14 1.24
N LEU A 172 -5.83 4.94 0.87
CA LEU A 172 -6.90 4.19 1.52
C LEU A 172 -6.35 2.87 2.04
N LYS A 173 -6.64 2.57 3.31
CA LYS A 173 -6.34 1.28 3.90
C LYS A 173 -7.49 0.32 3.62
N LEU A 174 -7.19 -0.84 3.04
CA LEU A 174 -8.12 -1.93 2.79
C LEU A 174 -7.89 -3.00 3.84
N PRO A 175 -8.77 -3.12 4.84
CA PRO A 175 -8.62 -4.13 5.87
C PRO A 175 -8.94 -5.53 5.30
N PHE A 176 -8.35 -6.53 5.92
CA PHE A 176 -8.62 -7.93 5.61
C PHE A 176 -9.99 -8.35 6.19
N LEU A 177 -11.03 -8.28 5.37
CA LEU A 177 -12.42 -8.54 5.76
C LEU A 177 -13.01 -9.71 4.96
N ILE A 178 -12.63 -10.93 5.31
CA ILE A 178 -13.20 -12.16 4.76
C ILE A 178 -13.70 -13.08 5.88
N GLN A 179 -14.47 -14.11 5.53
CA GLN A 179 -15.02 -15.05 6.51
C GLN A 179 -13.97 -15.96 7.14
N SER A 180 -12.94 -16.33 6.37
CA SER A 180 -11.85 -17.17 6.82
C SER A 180 -10.72 -16.35 7.42
N ASN A 181 -9.95 -16.95 8.32
CA ASN A 181 -8.78 -16.31 8.90
C ASN A 181 -7.63 -16.10 7.90
N LEU A 182 -7.63 -16.86 6.81
CA LEU A 182 -6.59 -16.86 5.79
C LEU A 182 -7.24 -16.91 4.41
N GLN A 183 -6.66 -16.20 3.46
CA GLN A 183 -7.05 -16.21 2.05
C GLN A 183 -6.14 -17.14 1.25
N ARG A 184 -6.72 -18.02 0.44
CA ARG A 184 -5.98 -18.88 -0.48
C ARG A 184 -5.46 -18.05 -1.67
N LEU A 185 -4.18 -18.24 -2.00
CA LEU A 185 -3.52 -17.51 -3.10
C LEU A 185 -3.70 -18.16 -4.47
N SER A 186 -4.00 -19.47 -4.52
CA SER A 186 -4.08 -20.23 -5.77
C SER A 186 -5.30 -19.92 -6.65
N LEU A 187 -6.32 -19.24 -6.11
CA LEU A 187 -7.58 -18.97 -6.79
C LEU A 187 -7.78 -17.48 -7.00
N ALA A 188 -7.55 -17.02 -8.22
CA ALA A 188 -7.75 -15.62 -8.62
C ALA A 188 -9.19 -15.12 -8.39
N SER A 189 -10.19 -15.99 -8.55
CA SER A 189 -11.60 -15.68 -8.28
C SER A 189 -11.85 -15.36 -6.80
N GLU A 190 -11.23 -16.08 -5.89
CA GLU A 190 -11.35 -15.81 -4.46
C GLU A 190 -10.68 -14.48 -4.06
N LEU A 191 -9.54 -14.16 -4.69
CA LEU A 191 -8.87 -12.89 -4.50
C LEU A 191 -9.70 -11.70 -5.00
N SER A 192 -10.40 -11.87 -6.12
CA SER A 192 -11.33 -10.87 -6.64
C SER A 192 -12.51 -10.64 -5.69
N ASN A 193 -12.98 -11.70 -5.02
CA ASN A 193 -14.09 -11.62 -4.07
C ASN A 193 -13.74 -10.94 -2.74
N MET A 194 -12.46 -10.73 -2.46
CA MET A 194 -12.05 -10.01 -1.25
C MET A 194 -12.55 -8.58 -1.20
N GLY A 195 -12.68 -7.93 -2.36
CA GLY A 195 -13.25 -6.58 -2.46
C GLY A 195 -12.85 -5.86 -3.73
N GLU A 196 -13.57 -4.79 -4.00
CA GLU A 196 -13.34 -3.91 -5.14
C GLU A 196 -13.12 -2.47 -4.70
N LEU A 197 -12.37 -1.74 -5.48
CA LEU A 197 -12.27 -0.29 -5.43
C LEU A 197 -13.10 0.29 -6.57
N VAL A 198 -14.03 1.16 -6.22
CA VAL A 198 -14.90 1.84 -7.16
C VAL A 198 -14.53 3.30 -7.21
N PHE A 199 -14.20 3.76 -8.39
CA PHE A 199 -13.97 5.17 -8.70
C PHE A 199 -15.24 5.75 -9.28
N SER A 200 -15.76 6.81 -8.70
CA SER A 200 -17.00 7.44 -9.16
C SER A 200 -16.81 8.94 -9.30
N ILE A 201 -17.21 9.46 -10.43
CA ILE A 201 -17.16 10.90 -10.72
C ILE A 201 -18.34 11.57 -10.02
N PHE A 202 -18.03 12.45 -9.07
CA PHE A 202 -19.02 13.27 -8.39
C PHE A 202 -19.27 14.56 -9.18
N SER A 203 -18.20 15.25 -9.58
CA SER A 203 -18.22 16.42 -10.46
C SER A 203 -17.35 16.11 -11.69
N PRO A 204 -17.85 16.21 -12.90
CA PRO A 204 -17.07 16.01 -14.11
C PRO A 204 -15.83 16.92 -14.17
N LEU A 205 -14.80 16.43 -14.81
CA LEU A 205 -13.58 17.19 -15.05
C LEU A 205 -13.87 18.36 -16.00
N ARG A 206 -13.37 19.55 -15.68
CA ARG A 206 -13.49 20.74 -16.51
C ARG A 206 -12.20 21.54 -16.48
N ASN A 207 -11.89 22.17 -17.59
CA ASN A 207 -10.77 23.11 -17.67
C ASN A 207 -11.25 24.53 -17.37
N ALA A 208 -10.54 25.23 -16.50
CA ALA A 208 -10.84 26.62 -16.12
C ALA A 208 -10.73 27.61 -17.30
N GLN A 209 -9.97 27.27 -18.33
CA GLN A 209 -9.80 28.14 -19.50
C GLN A 209 -10.90 27.96 -20.55
N GLY A 210 -11.85 27.05 -20.36
CA GLY A 210 -12.95 26.84 -21.30
C GLY A 210 -12.56 26.29 -22.68
N LEU A 211 -11.31 25.93 -22.86
CA LEU A 211 -10.82 25.27 -24.05
C LEU A 211 -11.12 23.78 -23.92
N GLY A 212 -12.32 23.40 -24.34
CA GLY A 212 -12.65 21.99 -24.54
C GLY A 212 -11.73 21.41 -25.60
N GLY A 213 -10.92 20.43 -25.21
CA GLY A 213 -10.16 19.63 -26.15
C GLY A 213 -11.04 18.55 -26.77
#